data_f0588da756619ad0a36d60861981c2de
#
_entry.id   f0588da756619ad0a36d60861981c2de
#
_cell.length_a   1.000
_cell.length_b   1.000
_cell.length_c   1.000
_cell.angle_alpha   90.00
_cell.angle_beta   90.00
_cell.angle_gamma   90.00
#
_symmetry.space_group_name_H-M   'P 1'
#
loop_
_entity.id
_entity.type
_entity.pdbx_description
1 polymer ?
#
loop_
_entity_poly.entity_id
_entity_poly.type
_entity_poly.pdbx_seq_one_letter_code
_entity_poly.pdbx_strand_id
1 'polypeptide(L)'
;MLIIGCDYHPAFQQIAFVDTATGDCGERRLEHREEAEKFYRELAARGMKVRVGMEASGQARWFERLLAELNFELWIGDASVIHAKRVRKQKTDRQDAQLILGLLLEDRFPQIWVPSWENRDLRQLLWHRHRMVQARTRIMNQLQAVAINEGLRCKKRLWGESGREQLEAFRLAPWASRRREDLLKLLDGLNPTIAELTQAIEQEVEKCPEAQRLRTHPGVGPLTALAFVLIIGRADRFQCGKQIASYLGLVPLEDSSGNRRRLGHITKQGNALLRFLLVEAAQVTARSLPEWRSQYLHLTMRRGRKIAKVAMARKLAVRLYWMMRKEWDFGKLTKFGSHAGQLVSGDGVK
;
A
#
# COMPACT_ATOMS: atom_id res chain seq x y z
N MET A 1 32.75 -9.02 -11.75
CA MET A 1 31.28 -8.92 -11.56
C MET A 1 30.79 -7.67 -12.26
N LEU A 2 29.81 -7.80 -13.13
CA LEU A 2 29.24 -6.65 -13.86
C LEU A 2 28.19 -5.95 -12.97
N ILE A 3 28.38 -4.66 -12.72
CA ILE A 3 27.41 -3.82 -11.99
C ILE A 3 26.75 -2.90 -13.00
N ILE A 4 25.41 -2.88 -13.02
CA ILE A 4 24.59 -2.14 -13.98
C ILE A 4 23.66 -1.19 -13.23
N GLY A 5 23.75 0.11 -13.53
CA GLY A 5 22.74 1.11 -13.19
C GLY A 5 21.74 1.21 -14.33
N CYS A 6 20.45 0.98 -14.05
CA CYS A 6 19.40 0.93 -15.06
C CYS A 6 18.35 2.04 -14.78
N ASP A 7 18.22 2.98 -15.70
CA ASP A 7 17.06 3.88 -15.78
C ASP A 7 16.01 3.22 -16.69
N TYR A 8 14.96 2.69 -16.05
CA TYR A 8 13.94 1.87 -16.70
C TYR A 8 12.77 2.71 -17.21
N HIS A 9 12.49 2.63 -18.50
CA HIS A 9 11.29 3.18 -19.15
C HIS A 9 10.42 2.06 -19.74
N PRO A 10 9.12 2.29 -20.01
CA PRO A 10 8.25 1.25 -20.57
C PRO A 10 8.69 0.69 -21.92
N ALA A 11 9.29 1.51 -22.79
CA ALA A 11 9.70 1.13 -24.14
C ALA A 11 11.18 0.75 -24.27
N PHE A 12 12.01 1.24 -23.38
CA PHE A 12 13.46 1.02 -23.40
C PHE A 12 14.06 1.11 -22.00
N GLN A 13 15.32 0.79 -21.87
CA GLN A 13 16.12 1.11 -20.70
C GLN A 13 17.44 1.75 -21.09
N GLN A 14 17.84 2.77 -20.36
CA GLN A 14 19.18 3.33 -20.45
C GLN A 14 20.02 2.68 -19.35
N ILE A 15 21.15 2.04 -19.72
CA ILE A 15 22.05 1.43 -18.76
C ILE A 15 23.41 2.08 -18.78
N ALA A 16 24.04 2.13 -17.62
CA ALA A 16 25.46 2.39 -17.43
C ALA A 16 26.04 1.21 -16.65
N PHE A 17 27.20 0.71 -17.01
CA PHE A 17 27.78 -0.49 -16.39
C PHE A 17 29.29 -0.39 -16.21
N VAL A 18 29.78 -1.18 -15.26
CA VAL A 18 31.21 -1.40 -15.04
C VAL A 18 31.48 -2.85 -14.68
N ASP A 19 32.47 -3.46 -15.28
CA ASP A 19 33.00 -4.73 -14.81
C ASP A 19 34.10 -4.50 -13.77
N THR A 20 33.81 -4.91 -12.53
CA THR A 20 34.73 -4.73 -11.40
C THR A 20 36.02 -5.58 -11.51
N ALA A 21 36.08 -6.55 -12.42
CA ALA A 21 37.24 -7.38 -12.62
C ALA A 21 38.23 -6.78 -13.64
N THR A 22 37.73 -6.19 -14.74
CA THR A 22 38.55 -5.62 -15.82
C THR A 22 38.63 -4.09 -15.74
N GLY A 23 37.68 -3.42 -15.06
CA GLY A 23 37.55 -1.98 -15.07
C GLY A 23 36.83 -1.43 -16.30
N ASP A 24 36.40 -2.29 -17.22
CA ASP A 24 35.67 -1.88 -18.41
C ASP A 24 34.34 -1.25 -18.03
N CYS A 25 34.08 -0.08 -18.58
CA CYS A 25 32.84 0.65 -18.36
C CYS A 25 32.19 1.03 -19.69
N GLY A 26 30.89 1.18 -19.67
CA GLY A 26 30.15 1.56 -20.86
C GLY A 26 28.72 1.96 -20.57
N GLU A 27 28.05 2.40 -21.61
CA GLU A 27 26.66 2.78 -21.60
C GLU A 27 25.95 2.24 -22.82
N ARG A 28 24.68 1.88 -22.65
CA ARG A 28 23.81 1.43 -23.73
C ARG A 28 22.38 1.87 -23.51
N ARG A 29 21.70 2.12 -24.62
CA ARG A 29 20.25 2.17 -24.68
C ARG A 29 19.78 0.85 -25.29
N LEU A 30 18.87 0.17 -24.61
CA LEU A 30 18.33 -1.12 -25.02
C LEU A 30 16.82 -1.00 -25.20
N GLU A 31 16.35 -1.24 -26.42
CA GLU A 31 14.91 -1.23 -26.69
C GLU A 31 14.24 -2.48 -26.11
N HIS A 32 12.99 -2.31 -25.63
CA HIS A 32 12.20 -3.41 -25.08
C HIS A 32 11.39 -4.11 -26.20
N ARG A 33 11.24 -5.46 -26.18
CA ARG A 33 11.86 -6.42 -25.22
C ARG A 33 13.11 -7.05 -25.80
N GLU A 34 13.14 -7.22 -27.13
CA GLU A 34 14.09 -8.11 -27.84
C GLU A 34 15.56 -7.78 -27.56
N GLU A 35 15.92 -6.51 -27.72
CA GLU A 35 17.31 -6.11 -27.54
C GLU A 35 17.75 -6.22 -26.07
N ALA A 36 16.91 -5.78 -25.13
CA ALA A 36 17.21 -5.88 -23.71
C ALA A 36 17.31 -7.34 -23.26
N GLU A 37 16.36 -8.21 -23.67
CA GLU A 37 16.39 -9.63 -23.33
C GLU A 37 17.62 -10.32 -23.90
N LYS A 38 17.98 -10.06 -25.17
CA LYS A 38 19.17 -10.58 -25.81
C LYS A 38 20.42 -10.21 -25.05
N PHE A 39 20.56 -8.93 -24.69
CA PHE A 39 21.72 -8.43 -23.95
C PHE A 39 21.93 -9.19 -22.62
N TYR A 40 20.88 -9.32 -21.79
CA TYR A 40 21.01 -10.01 -20.52
C TYR A 40 21.22 -11.53 -20.66
N ARG A 41 20.61 -12.18 -21.65
CA ARG A 41 20.83 -13.59 -21.95
C ARG A 41 22.27 -13.87 -22.44
N GLU A 42 22.85 -12.97 -23.22
CA GLU A 42 24.27 -13.07 -23.62
C GLU A 42 25.20 -12.96 -22.41
N LEU A 43 24.92 -12.09 -21.45
CA LEU A 43 25.72 -12.02 -20.22
C LEU A 43 25.61 -13.31 -19.39
N ALA A 44 24.42 -13.89 -19.31
CA ALA A 44 24.20 -15.17 -18.62
C ALA A 44 24.91 -16.32 -19.32
N ALA A 45 24.89 -16.38 -20.66
CA ALA A 45 25.60 -17.39 -21.45
C ALA A 45 27.13 -17.34 -21.26
N ARG A 46 27.67 -16.15 -20.94
CA ARG A 46 29.09 -15.97 -20.59
C ARG A 46 29.40 -16.31 -19.13
N GLY A 47 28.44 -16.76 -18.35
CA GLY A 47 28.62 -17.09 -16.93
C GLY A 47 28.95 -15.88 -16.05
N MET A 48 28.60 -14.68 -16.48
CA MET A 48 28.89 -13.45 -15.73
C MET A 48 28.01 -13.31 -14.52
N LYS A 49 28.59 -12.95 -13.38
CA LYS A 49 27.83 -12.48 -12.22
C LYS A 49 27.41 -11.03 -12.46
N VAL A 50 26.10 -10.77 -12.41
CA VAL A 50 25.54 -9.45 -12.72
C VAL A 50 24.70 -8.95 -11.54
N ARG A 51 24.92 -7.67 -11.17
CA ARG A 51 24.05 -6.92 -10.24
C ARG A 51 23.44 -5.75 -11.00
N VAL A 52 22.10 -5.65 -10.97
CA VAL A 52 21.36 -4.55 -11.58
C VAL A 52 20.71 -3.73 -10.49
N GLY A 53 20.94 -2.41 -10.49
CA GLY A 53 20.16 -1.45 -9.69
C GLY A 53 19.22 -0.67 -10.56
N MET A 54 18.00 -0.48 -10.08
CA MET A 54 17.01 0.37 -10.76
C MET A 54 16.10 1.10 -9.76
N GLU A 55 15.47 2.18 -10.20
CA GLU A 55 14.41 2.83 -9.42
C GLU A 55 13.17 1.95 -9.34
N ALA A 56 12.40 2.08 -8.24
CA ALA A 56 11.12 1.38 -8.09
C ALA A 56 10.15 1.78 -9.21
N SER A 57 9.77 0.82 -10.06
CA SER A 57 8.83 1.02 -11.16
C SER A 57 7.66 0.03 -11.08
N GLY A 58 6.45 0.52 -11.30
CA GLY A 58 5.26 -0.34 -11.40
C GLY A 58 5.16 -1.14 -12.69
N GLN A 59 6.00 -0.86 -13.68
CA GLN A 59 5.91 -1.40 -15.05
C GLN A 59 7.04 -2.37 -15.40
N ALA A 60 8.01 -2.58 -14.50
CA ALA A 60 9.21 -3.37 -14.75
C ALA A 60 9.05 -4.88 -14.48
N ARG A 61 7.85 -5.41 -14.27
CA ARG A 61 7.64 -6.81 -13.83
C ARG A 61 8.20 -7.86 -14.78
N TRP A 62 8.17 -7.63 -16.08
CA TRP A 62 8.75 -8.55 -17.04
C TRP A 62 10.27 -8.61 -16.91
N PHE A 63 10.89 -7.45 -16.68
CA PHE A 63 12.33 -7.31 -16.50
C PHE A 63 12.79 -7.92 -15.18
N GLU A 64 12.06 -7.67 -14.08
CA GLU A 64 12.32 -8.34 -12.80
C GLU A 64 12.29 -9.88 -12.93
N ARG A 65 11.32 -10.42 -13.72
CA ARG A 65 11.24 -11.87 -13.99
C ARG A 65 12.40 -12.38 -14.82
N LEU A 66 12.78 -11.65 -15.85
CA LEU A 66 13.95 -11.99 -16.68
C LEU A 66 15.23 -12.07 -15.82
N LEU A 67 15.48 -11.07 -14.99
CA LEU A 67 16.67 -11.07 -14.13
C LEU A 67 16.65 -12.23 -13.11
N ALA A 68 15.47 -12.53 -12.54
CA ALA A 68 15.30 -13.67 -11.65
C ALA A 68 15.53 -15.02 -12.36
N GLU A 69 15.02 -15.20 -13.58
CA GLU A 69 15.25 -16.38 -14.44
C GLU A 69 16.74 -16.59 -14.72
N LEU A 70 17.46 -15.49 -14.96
CA LEU A 70 18.91 -15.52 -15.24
C LEU A 70 19.76 -15.59 -13.96
N ASN A 71 19.17 -15.67 -12.78
CA ASN A 71 19.84 -15.63 -11.47
C ASN A 71 20.72 -14.39 -11.28
N PHE A 72 20.32 -13.26 -11.84
CA PHE A 72 20.99 -11.98 -11.64
C PHE A 72 20.46 -11.27 -10.39
N GLU A 73 21.35 -10.59 -9.70
CA GLU A 73 21.00 -9.84 -8.49
C GLU A 73 20.33 -8.52 -8.89
N LEU A 74 19.10 -8.30 -8.40
CA LEU A 74 18.35 -7.07 -8.63
C LEU A 74 18.17 -6.27 -7.34
N TRP A 75 18.62 -5.01 -7.35
CA TRP A 75 18.40 -4.04 -6.31
C TRP A 75 17.42 -2.98 -6.79
N ILE A 76 16.30 -2.83 -6.08
CA ILE A 76 15.29 -1.80 -6.35
C ILE A 76 15.44 -0.69 -5.31
N GLY A 77 15.60 0.53 -5.77
CA GLY A 77 15.84 1.71 -4.93
C GLY A 77 14.62 2.63 -4.78
N ASP A 78 14.63 3.41 -3.69
CA ASP A 78 13.64 4.47 -3.47
C ASP A 78 13.88 5.61 -4.45
N ALA A 79 12.94 5.82 -5.38
CA ALA A 79 13.04 6.84 -6.41
C ALA A 79 13.19 8.26 -5.82
N SER A 80 12.51 8.57 -4.72
CA SER A 80 12.58 9.90 -4.10
C SER A 80 13.95 10.17 -3.48
N VAL A 81 14.56 9.16 -2.88
CA VAL A 81 15.91 9.25 -2.31
C VAL A 81 16.97 9.32 -3.41
N ILE A 82 16.83 8.54 -4.49
CA ILE A 82 17.73 8.61 -5.66
C ILE A 82 17.67 10.01 -6.27
N HIS A 83 16.45 10.53 -6.53
CA HIS A 83 16.28 11.86 -7.08
C HIS A 83 16.88 12.97 -6.20
N ALA A 84 16.78 12.87 -4.88
CA ALA A 84 17.36 13.84 -3.96
C ALA A 84 18.90 13.90 -4.00
N LYS A 85 19.55 12.84 -4.51
CA LYS A 85 21.01 12.76 -4.66
C LYS A 85 21.53 13.31 -5.99
N ARG A 86 20.67 13.78 -6.89
CA ARG A 86 21.08 14.45 -8.13
C ARG A 86 21.78 15.77 -7.83
N VAL A 87 22.98 15.91 -8.33
CA VAL A 87 23.79 17.15 -8.16
C VAL A 87 23.47 18.17 -9.26
N ARG A 88 23.11 17.72 -10.46
CA ARG A 88 22.86 18.59 -11.61
C ARG A 88 21.37 18.79 -11.87
N LYS A 89 21.00 20.01 -12.28
CA LYS A 89 19.62 20.36 -12.65
C LYS A 89 19.16 19.76 -13.99
N GLN A 90 20.10 19.50 -14.91
CA GLN A 90 19.79 18.84 -16.18
C GLN A 90 19.47 17.38 -15.97
N LYS A 91 18.35 16.92 -16.52
CA LYS A 91 17.89 15.55 -16.49
C LYS A 91 18.08 14.92 -17.86
N THR A 92 18.84 13.81 -17.90
CA THR A 92 18.92 12.91 -19.06
C THR A 92 18.92 11.47 -18.52
N ASP A 93 18.31 10.56 -19.26
CA ASP A 93 18.25 9.13 -18.90
C ASP A 93 19.66 8.54 -18.68
N ARG A 94 20.62 9.03 -19.47
CA ARG A 94 22.04 8.66 -19.35
C ARG A 94 22.63 9.05 -17.99
N GLN A 95 22.35 10.27 -17.52
CA GLN A 95 22.82 10.72 -16.21
C GLN A 95 22.12 9.99 -15.07
N ASP A 96 20.85 9.60 -15.25
CA ASP A 96 20.10 8.84 -14.26
C ASP A 96 20.65 7.41 -14.12
N ALA A 97 20.99 6.74 -15.24
CA ALA A 97 21.67 5.44 -15.21
C ALA A 97 23.07 5.52 -14.55
N GLN A 98 23.85 6.56 -14.86
CA GLN A 98 25.15 6.80 -14.23
C GLN A 98 25.04 7.08 -12.73
N LEU A 99 24.03 7.86 -12.29
CA LEU A 99 23.79 8.11 -10.88
C LEU A 99 23.47 6.81 -10.13
N ILE A 100 22.61 5.97 -10.70
CA ILE A 100 22.26 4.68 -10.12
C ILE A 100 23.52 3.79 -10.01
N LEU A 101 24.33 3.73 -11.06
CA LEU A 101 25.59 2.98 -11.07
C LEU A 101 26.56 3.49 -9.98
N GLY A 102 26.76 4.81 -9.89
CA GLY A 102 27.62 5.41 -8.88
C GLY A 102 27.16 5.07 -7.45
N LEU A 103 25.86 5.12 -7.18
CA LEU A 103 25.30 4.75 -5.88
C LEU A 103 25.51 3.27 -5.53
N LEU A 104 25.48 2.38 -6.53
CA LEU A 104 25.79 0.95 -6.33
C LEU A 104 27.28 0.72 -6.01
N LEU A 105 28.19 1.40 -6.72
CA LEU A 105 29.63 1.30 -6.52
C LEU A 105 30.08 1.86 -5.17
N GLU A 106 29.44 2.95 -4.71
CA GLU A 106 29.71 3.58 -3.43
C GLU A 106 29.06 2.89 -2.23
N ASP A 107 28.33 1.79 -2.43
CA ASP A 107 27.50 1.10 -1.42
C ASP A 107 26.49 2.07 -0.71
N ARG A 108 26.01 3.06 -1.46
CA ARG A 108 25.07 4.09 -1.00
C ARG A 108 23.71 4.01 -1.68
N PHE A 109 23.46 2.89 -2.37
CA PHE A 109 22.19 2.67 -3.07
C PHE A 109 21.04 2.52 -2.06
N PRO A 110 19.97 3.33 -2.15
CA PRO A 110 18.86 3.32 -1.21
C PRO A 110 17.90 2.15 -1.48
N GLN A 111 18.38 0.93 -1.23
CA GLN A 111 17.61 -0.28 -1.49
C GLN A 111 16.34 -0.33 -0.63
N ILE A 112 15.21 -0.66 -1.28
CA ILE A 112 13.93 -0.86 -0.61
C ILE A 112 13.62 -2.36 -0.45
N TRP A 113 12.76 -2.65 0.51
CA TRP A 113 12.18 -3.98 0.63
C TRP A 113 11.19 -4.24 -0.52
N VAL A 114 11.41 -5.33 -1.23
CA VAL A 114 10.58 -5.77 -2.36
C VAL A 114 9.73 -6.96 -1.89
N PRO A 115 8.39 -6.89 -2.02
CA PRO A 115 7.52 -8.01 -1.69
C PRO A 115 7.70 -9.15 -2.69
N SER A 116 7.50 -10.41 -2.21
CA SER A 116 7.51 -11.59 -3.08
C SER A 116 6.41 -11.52 -4.16
N TRP A 117 6.50 -12.39 -5.16
CA TRP A 117 5.49 -12.47 -6.23
C TRP A 117 4.11 -12.81 -5.68
N GLU A 118 4.02 -13.76 -4.75
CA GLU A 118 2.79 -14.17 -4.07
C GLU A 118 2.20 -13.02 -3.26
N ASN A 119 3.05 -12.30 -2.52
CA ASN A 119 2.60 -11.12 -1.76
C ASN A 119 2.02 -10.05 -2.71
N ARG A 120 2.69 -9.81 -3.85
CA ARG A 120 2.22 -8.84 -4.86
C ARG A 120 0.90 -9.27 -5.49
N ASP A 121 0.70 -10.56 -5.72
CA ASP A 121 -0.54 -11.11 -6.29
C ASP A 121 -1.70 -10.96 -5.30
N LEU A 122 -1.50 -11.35 -4.05
CA LEU A 122 -2.50 -11.13 -3.00
C LEU A 122 -2.84 -9.66 -2.79
N ARG A 123 -1.89 -8.75 -2.98
CA ARG A 123 -2.20 -7.31 -3.02
C ARG A 123 -3.10 -6.93 -4.19
N GLN A 124 -2.98 -7.58 -5.36
CA GLN A 124 -3.89 -7.34 -6.48
C GLN A 124 -5.32 -7.77 -6.12
N LEU A 125 -5.48 -8.93 -5.46
CA LEU A 125 -6.79 -9.38 -4.95
C LEU A 125 -7.44 -8.32 -4.04
N LEU A 126 -6.69 -7.79 -3.07
CA LEU A 126 -7.17 -6.74 -2.16
C LEU A 126 -7.58 -5.46 -2.92
N TRP A 127 -6.73 -5.00 -3.84
CA TRP A 127 -6.99 -3.80 -4.63
C TRP A 127 -8.17 -3.98 -5.58
N HIS A 128 -8.27 -5.12 -6.23
CA HIS A 128 -9.36 -5.42 -7.14
C HIS A 128 -10.69 -5.42 -6.41
N ARG A 129 -10.79 -6.15 -5.30
CA ARG A 129 -11.99 -6.13 -4.46
C ARG A 129 -12.34 -4.72 -4.00
N HIS A 130 -11.37 -3.92 -3.57
CA HIS A 130 -11.60 -2.54 -3.14
C HIS A 130 -12.15 -1.67 -4.28
N ARG A 131 -11.60 -1.79 -5.49
CA ARG A 131 -12.09 -1.06 -6.66
C ARG A 131 -13.51 -1.46 -7.07
N MET A 132 -13.85 -2.74 -6.97
CA MET A 132 -15.22 -3.21 -7.23
C MET A 132 -16.20 -2.59 -6.22
N VAL A 133 -15.85 -2.53 -4.95
CA VAL A 133 -16.66 -1.84 -3.92
C VAL A 133 -16.79 -0.34 -4.19
N GLN A 134 -15.73 0.32 -4.64
CA GLN A 134 -15.82 1.73 -5.04
C GLN A 134 -16.75 1.93 -6.24
N ALA A 135 -16.66 1.07 -7.27
CA ALA A 135 -17.54 1.09 -8.44
C ALA A 135 -19.01 0.89 -8.00
N ARG A 136 -19.29 -0.12 -7.18
CA ARG A 136 -20.61 -0.35 -6.57
C ARG A 136 -21.14 0.90 -5.87
N THR A 137 -20.33 1.52 -5.04
CA THR A 137 -20.74 2.72 -4.29
C THR A 137 -21.10 3.88 -5.23
N ARG A 138 -20.33 4.06 -6.32
CA ARG A 138 -20.63 5.09 -7.33
C ARG A 138 -21.97 4.83 -8.02
N ILE A 139 -22.26 3.58 -8.38
CA ILE A 139 -23.52 3.17 -9.00
C ILE A 139 -24.68 3.40 -8.03
N MET A 140 -24.53 2.95 -6.78
CA MET A 140 -25.53 3.16 -5.73
C MET A 140 -25.85 4.65 -5.52
N ASN A 141 -24.84 5.52 -5.49
CA ASN A 141 -25.04 6.96 -5.36
C ASN A 141 -25.79 7.55 -6.55
N GLN A 142 -25.55 7.07 -7.77
CA GLN A 142 -26.28 7.51 -8.97
C GLN A 142 -27.74 7.08 -8.93
N LEU A 143 -28.03 5.84 -8.56
CA LEU A 143 -29.39 5.34 -8.37
C LEU A 143 -30.12 6.06 -7.24
N GLN A 144 -29.41 6.36 -6.14
CA GLN A 144 -29.97 7.16 -5.05
C GLN A 144 -30.35 8.58 -5.51
N ALA A 145 -29.55 9.19 -6.39
CA ALA A 145 -29.87 10.50 -6.94
C ALA A 145 -31.15 10.46 -7.79
N VAL A 146 -31.34 9.41 -8.59
CA VAL A 146 -32.61 9.19 -9.33
C VAL A 146 -33.79 9.08 -8.36
N ALA A 147 -33.68 8.25 -7.31
CA ALA A 147 -34.72 8.08 -6.34
C ALA A 147 -35.09 9.38 -5.59
N ILE A 148 -34.09 10.18 -5.23
CA ILE A 148 -34.30 11.46 -4.54
C ILE A 148 -35.03 12.46 -5.46
N ASN A 149 -34.68 12.51 -6.74
CA ASN A 149 -35.31 13.38 -7.73
C ASN A 149 -36.80 13.06 -7.92
N GLU A 150 -37.16 11.78 -7.77
CA GLU A 150 -38.55 11.31 -7.83
C GLU A 150 -39.27 11.36 -6.47
N GLY A 151 -38.68 12.05 -5.47
CA GLY A 151 -39.27 12.27 -4.17
C GLY A 151 -39.10 11.14 -3.16
N LEU A 152 -38.38 10.07 -3.48
CA LEU A 152 -38.18 8.97 -2.56
C LEU A 152 -37.05 9.30 -1.55
N ARG A 153 -37.40 9.47 -0.27
CA ARG A 153 -36.48 9.84 0.80
C ARG A 153 -35.78 8.65 1.51
N CYS A 154 -35.89 7.45 0.97
CA CYS A 154 -35.47 6.22 1.63
C CYS A 154 -33.98 5.92 1.49
N LYS A 155 -33.11 6.50 2.33
CA LYS A 155 -31.65 6.33 2.25
C LYS A 155 -31.14 4.93 2.57
N LYS A 156 -31.76 4.18 3.48
CA LYS A 156 -31.22 2.90 3.98
C LYS A 156 -31.90 1.66 3.40
N ARG A 157 -33.12 1.78 2.90
CA ARG A 157 -33.92 0.66 2.40
C ARG A 157 -33.91 0.50 0.89
N LEU A 158 -33.28 1.41 0.16
CA LEU A 158 -33.25 1.43 -1.31
C LEU A 158 -32.59 0.19 -1.93
N TRP A 159 -31.73 -0.48 -1.17
CA TRP A 159 -30.93 -1.62 -1.63
C TRP A 159 -31.49 -2.99 -1.20
N GLY A 160 -32.62 -3.02 -0.52
CA GLY A 160 -33.40 -4.24 -0.28
C GLY A 160 -34.46 -4.43 -1.39
N GLU A 161 -35.11 -5.58 -1.37
CA GLU A 161 -36.13 -5.95 -2.36
C GLU A 161 -37.16 -4.84 -2.58
N SER A 162 -37.84 -4.41 -1.52
CA SER A 162 -38.87 -3.36 -1.62
C SER A 162 -38.33 -2.01 -2.14
N GLY A 163 -37.09 -1.66 -1.83
CA GLY A 163 -36.50 -0.42 -2.36
C GLY A 163 -36.16 -0.54 -3.85
N ARG A 164 -35.77 -1.73 -4.28
CA ARG A 164 -35.53 -2.03 -5.70
C ARG A 164 -36.80 -1.99 -6.51
N GLU A 165 -37.86 -2.64 -6.03
CA GLU A 165 -39.20 -2.58 -6.65
C GLU A 165 -39.68 -1.15 -6.83
N GLN A 166 -39.50 -0.32 -5.81
CA GLN A 166 -39.83 1.11 -5.89
C GLN A 166 -39.00 1.85 -6.95
N LEU A 167 -37.69 1.57 -7.05
CA LEU A 167 -36.84 2.14 -8.08
C LEU A 167 -37.28 1.75 -9.49
N GLU A 168 -37.67 0.49 -9.67
CA GLU A 168 -38.12 -0.06 -10.95
C GLU A 168 -39.50 0.46 -11.36
N ALA A 169 -40.37 0.74 -10.37
CA ALA A 169 -41.73 1.24 -10.60
C ALA A 169 -41.80 2.72 -11.01
N PHE A 170 -40.74 3.51 -10.88
CA PHE A 170 -40.75 4.91 -11.29
C PHE A 170 -40.99 5.09 -12.78
N ARG A 171 -41.97 5.92 -13.12
CA ARG A 171 -42.22 6.39 -14.49
C ARG A 171 -41.22 7.49 -14.85
N LEU A 172 -40.14 7.14 -15.48
CA LEU A 172 -39.07 8.05 -15.90
C LEU A 172 -39.17 8.34 -17.40
N ALA A 173 -38.59 9.47 -17.84
CA ALA A 173 -38.37 9.74 -19.26
C ALA A 173 -37.48 8.65 -19.87
N PRO A 174 -37.56 8.37 -21.21
CA PRO A 174 -36.92 7.21 -21.83
C PRO A 174 -35.45 7.02 -21.50
N TRP A 175 -34.66 8.09 -21.58
CA TRP A 175 -33.21 8.02 -21.29
C TRP A 175 -32.90 7.87 -19.79
N ALA A 176 -33.73 8.43 -18.92
CA ALA A 176 -33.60 8.26 -17.47
C ALA A 176 -33.95 6.82 -17.06
N SER A 177 -35.01 6.23 -17.68
CA SER A 177 -35.35 4.81 -17.51
C SER A 177 -34.21 3.90 -17.96
N ARG A 178 -33.69 4.13 -19.16
CA ARG A 178 -32.54 3.38 -19.68
C ARG A 178 -31.32 3.46 -18.77
N ARG A 179 -31.00 4.65 -18.29
CA ARG A 179 -29.88 4.85 -17.33
C ARG A 179 -30.09 4.06 -16.04
N ARG A 180 -31.30 4.08 -15.47
CA ARG A 180 -31.65 3.30 -14.27
C ARG A 180 -31.42 1.81 -14.51
N GLU A 181 -31.94 1.27 -15.61
CA GLU A 181 -31.82 -0.14 -15.97
C GLU A 181 -30.35 -0.58 -16.15
N ASP A 182 -29.56 0.22 -16.84
CA ASP A 182 -28.14 -0.05 -17.05
C ASP A 182 -27.37 -0.04 -15.70
N LEU A 183 -27.68 0.91 -14.81
CA LEU A 183 -27.07 0.99 -13.48
C LEU A 183 -27.46 -0.18 -12.57
N LEU A 184 -28.71 -0.66 -12.64
CA LEU A 184 -29.17 -1.84 -11.90
C LEU A 184 -28.47 -3.11 -12.40
N LYS A 185 -28.36 -3.31 -13.71
CA LYS A 185 -27.60 -4.44 -14.29
C LYS A 185 -26.13 -4.45 -13.85
N LEU A 186 -25.48 -3.28 -13.84
CA LEU A 186 -24.11 -3.17 -13.35
C LEU A 186 -24.00 -3.50 -11.87
N LEU A 187 -24.96 -3.09 -11.04
CA LEU A 187 -25.00 -3.41 -9.62
C LEU A 187 -25.15 -4.91 -9.38
N ASP A 188 -26.02 -5.56 -10.15
CA ASP A 188 -26.26 -7.00 -10.08
C ASP A 188 -25.03 -7.83 -10.45
N GLY A 189 -24.28 -7.40 -11.47
CA GLY A 189 -23.01 -8.04 -11.83
C GLY A 189 -21.88 -7.81 -10.82
N LEU A 190 -21.84 -6.65 -10.16
CA LEU A 190 -20.78 -6.34 -9.19
C LEU A 190 -20.94 -7.06 -7.85
N ASN A 191 -22.16 -7.30 -7.38
CA ASN A 191 -22.38 -7.90 -6.07
C ASN A 191 -21.83 -9.32 -5.94
N PRO A 192 -22.09 -10.26 -6.89
CA PRO A 192 -21.48 -11.59 -6.87
C PRO A 192 -19.95 -11.52 -6.90
N THR A 193 -19.37 -10.75 -7.82
CA THR A 193 -17.92 -10.58 -7.92
C THR A 193 -17.30 -10.09 -6.62
N ILE A 194 -17.92 -9.12 -5.94
CA ILE A 194 -17.43 -8.64 -4.64
C ILE A 194 -17.55 -9.73 -3.57
N ALA A 195 -18.60 -10.56 -3.61
CA ALA A 195 -18.77 -11.67 -2.68
C ALA A 195 -17.67 -12.73 -2.89
N GLU A 196 -17.42 -13.15 -4.12
CA GLU A 196 -16.37 -14.11 -4.49
C GLU A 196 -14.98 -13.63 -4.07
N LEU A 197 -14.63 -12.36 -4.38
CA LEU A 197 -13.36 -11.77 -3.97
C LEU A 197 -13.25 -11.66 -2.45
N THR A 198 -14.35 -11.43 -1.74
CA THR A 198 -14.37 -11.39 -0.27
C THR A 198 -14.12 -12.76 0.32
N GLN A 199 -14.75 -13.80 -0.23
CA GLN A 199 -14.53 -15.19 0.16
C GLN A 199 -13.09 -15.63 -0.11
N ALA A 200 -12.52 -15.27 -1.27
CA ALA A 200 -11.13 -15.56 -1.57
C ALA A 200 -10.18 -14.91 -0.54
N ILE A 201 -10.44 -13.68 -0.11
CA ILE A 201 -9.66 -13.01 0.94
C ILE A 201 -9.78 -13.77 2.28
N GLU A 202 -10.96 -14.26 2.64
CA GLU A 202 -11.16 -15.04 3.87
C GLU A 202 -10.37 -16.35 3.83
N GLN A 203 -10.38 -17.05 2.70
CA GLN A 203 -9.58 -18.26 2.49
C GLN A 203 -8.07 -18.00 2.61
N GLU A 204 -7.58 -16.89 2.06
CA GLU A 204 -6.17 -16.53 2.18
C GLU A 204 -5.79 -16.15 3.62
N VAL A 205 -6.71 -15.54 4.37
CA VAL A 205 -6.48 -15.27 5.80
C VAL A 205 -6.39 -16.57 6.61
N GLU A 206 -7.16 -17.59 6.28
CA GLU A 206 -7.10 -18.92 6.96
C GLU A 206 -5.75 -19.60 6.75
N LYS A 207 -5.07 -19.34 5.65
CA LYS A 207 -3.72 -19.85 5.35
C LYS A 207 -2.60 -19.02 6.00
N CYS A 208 -2.91 -17.82 6.56
CA CYS A 208 -1.94 -16.86 7.07
C CYS A 208 -2.05 -16.73 8.60
N PRO A 209 -1.19 -17.39 9.39
CA PRO A 209 -1.24 -17.35 10.87
C PRO A 209 -1.12 -15.94 11.44
N GLU A 210 -0.34 -15.07 10.82
CA GLU A 210 -0.18 -13.67 11.22
C GLU A 210 -1.51 -12.91 11.07
N ALA A 211 -2.20 -13.09 9.94
CA ALA A 211 -3.49 -12.45 9.71
C ALA A 211 -4.56 -12.97 10.67
N GLN A 212 -4.57 -14.28 10.97
CA GLN A 212 -5.47 -14.86 11.97
C GLN A 212 -5.22 -14.24 13.35
N ARG A 213 -3.96 -14.08 13.79
CA ARG A 213 -3.64 -13.42 15.05
C ARG A 213 -4.15 -11.98 15.09
N LEU A 214 -3.96 -11.22 14.01
CA LEU A 214 -4.43 -9.84 13.95
C LEU A 214 -5.97 -9.73 14.00
N ARG A 215 -6.70 -10.70 13.47
CA ARG A 215 -8.17 -10.76 13.53
C ARG A 215 -8.72 -10.89 14.96
N THR A 216 -7.94 -11.34 15.91
CA THR A 216 -8.36 -11.39 17.31
C THR A 216 -8.59 -10.01 17.92
N HIS A 217 -8.00 -8.95 17.31
CA HIS A 217 -8.21 -7.56 17.75
C HIS A 217 -9.62 -7.08 17.37
N PRO A 218 -10.45 -6.61 18.34
CA PRO A 218 -11.78 -6.06 18.06
C PRO A 218 -11.73 -4.95 17.00
N GLY A 219 -12.57 -5.08 15.98
CA GLY A 219 -12.64 -4.15 14.85
C GLY A 219 -11.71 -4.45 13.68
N VAL A 220 -10.87 -5.48 13.78
CA VAL A 220 -9.98 -5.92 12.69
C VAL A 220 -10.60 -7.13 11.99
N GLY A 221 -11.16 -6.93 10.81
CA GLY A 221 -11.70 -7.99 9.96
C GLY A 221 -10.64 -8.62 9.03
N PRO A 222 -11.02 -9.67 8.28
CA PRO A 222 -10.12 -10.40 7.36
C PRO A 222 -9.36 -9.48 6.41
N LEU A 223 -10.07 -8.57 5.75
CA LEU A 223 -9.50 -7.62 4.79
C LEU A 223 -8.42 -6.73 5.42
N THR A 224 -8.68 -6.20 6.63
CA THR A 224 -7.72 -5.33 7.33
C THR A 224 -6.50 -6.12 7.80
N ALA A 225 -6.71 -7.32 8.34
CA ALA A 225 -5.65 -8.19 8.82
C ALA A 225 -4.70 -8.59 7.68
N LEU A 226 -5.24 -9.13 6.58
CA LEU A 226 -4.44 -9.53 5.43
C LEU A 226 -3.72 -8.34 4.80
N ALA A 227 -4.42 -7.21 4.60
CA ALA A 227 -3.79 -6.00 4.07
C ALA A 227 -2.64 -5.51 4.95
N PHE A 228 -2.77 -5.59 6.28
CA PHE A 228 -1.70 -5.20 7.20
C PHE A 228 -0.49 -6.11 7.05
N VAL A 229 -0.67 -7.43 7.08
CA VAL A 229 0.41 -8.41 6.91
C VAL A 229 1.12 -8.22 5.57
N LEU A 230 0.38 -8.16 4.48
CA LEU A 230 0.96 -8.04 3.15
C LEU A 230 1.74 -6.73 2.94
N ILE A 231 1.25 -5.60 3.46
CA ILE A 231 1.86 -4.29 3.24
C ILE A 231 3.04 -4.06 4.18
N ILE A 232 2.93 -4.49 5.43
CA ILE A 232 4.05 -4.43 6.39
C ILE A 232 5.13 -5.45 6.01
N GLY A 233 4.73 -6.64 5.53
CA GLY A 233 5.66 -7.73 5.24
C GLY A 233 6.31 -8.24 6.53
N ARG A 234 7.61 -8.06 6.67
CA ARG A 234 8.36 -8.46 7.86
C ARG A 234 8.34 -7.34 8.91
N ALA A 235 7.89 -7.66 10.13
CA ALA A 235 7.78 -6.70 11.22
C ALA A 235 9.15 -6.25 11.75
N ASP A 236 10.19 -7.06 11.61
CA ASP A 236 11.57 -6.78 12.03
C ASP A 236 12.25 -5.67 11.21
N ARG A 237 11.72 -5.34 10.02
CA ARG A 237 12.15 -4.17 9.22
C ARG A 237 12.02 -2.85 9.98
N PHE A 238 11.17 -2.81 10.99
CA PHE A 238 10.88 -1.62 11.77
C PHE A 238 11.34 -1.77 13.19
N GLN A 239 12.02 -0.77 13.71
CA GLN A 239 12.54 -0.80 15.07
C GLN A 239 11.45 -0.50 16.11
N CYS A 240 10.47 0.33 15.75
CA CYS A 240 9.42 0.76 16.69
C CYS A 240 8.11 1.15 15.99
N GLY A 241 7.04 1.26 16.75
CA GLY A 241 5.73 1.66 16.26
C GLY A 241 5.66 3.07 15.64
N LYS A 242 6.61 3.96 15.97
CA LYS A 242 6.69 5.30 15.34
C LYS A 242 7.05 5.17 13.85
N GLN A 243 7.96 4.26 13.51
CA GLN A 243 8.33 4.00 12.11
C GLN A 243 7.15 3.43 11.30
N ILE A 244 6.33 2.54 11.89
CA ILE A 244 5.09 2.04 11.27
C ILE A 244 4.11 3.19 10.98
N ALA A 245 3.90 4.07 11.95
CA ALA A 245 3.00 5.21 11.77
C ALA A 245 3.49 6.15 10.65
N SER A 246 4.80 6.35 10.52
CA SER A 246 5.44 7.12 9.45
C SER A 246 5.31 6.41 8.11
N TYR A 247 5.66 5.12 8.04
CA TYR A 247 5.56 4.29 6.82
C TYR A 247 4.15 4.26 6.23
N LEU A 248 3.14 4.28 7.11
CA LEU A 248 1.73 4.34 6.72
C LEU A 248 1.22 5.77 6.45
N GLY A 249 2.05 6.79 6.65
CA GLY A 249 1.66 8.18 6.45
C GLY A 249 0.57 8.67 7.40
N LEU A 250 0.51 8.10 8.62
CA LEU A 250 -0.41 8.48 9.70
C LEU A 250 0.21 9.46 10.70
N VAL A 251 1.34 10.07 10.35
CA VAL A 251 2.00 11.13 11.11
C VAL A 251 1.70 12.49 10.50
N PRO A 252 1.61 13.56 11.32
CA PRO A 252 1.47 14.90 10.79
C PRO A 252 2.66 15.30 9.91
N LEU A 253 2.40 16.03 8.86
CA LEU A 253 3.42 16.78 8.17
C LEU A 253 3.94 17.87 9.12
N GLU A 254 5.25 18.00 9.25
CA GLU A 254 5.88 19.00 10.08
C GLU A 254 6.69 19.96 9.22
N ASP A 255 6.38 21.24 9.32
CA ASP A 255 7.07 22.35 8.66
C ASP A 255 7.50 23.35 9.75
N SER A 256 8.48 22.93 10.55
CA SER A 256 8.97 23.67 11.71
C SER A 256 10.29 24.35 11.39
N SER A 257 10.44 25.60 11.82
CA SER A 257 11.69 26.34 11.70
C SER A 257 11.99 27.10 13.00
N GLY A 258 13.22 27.03 13.49
CA GLY A 258 13.61 27.60 14.77
C GLY A 258 12.74 27.09 15.91
N ASN A 259 12.26 27.99 16.76
CA ASN A 259 11.40 27.65 17.91
C ASN A 259 9.90 27.49 17.55
N ARG A 260 9.52 27.64 16.28
CA ARG A 260 8.11 27.60 15.86
C ARG A 260 7.74 26.25 15.26
N ARG A 261 6.99 25.44 16.00
CA ARG A 261 6.49 24.15 15.54
C ARG A 261 5.19 24.31 14.76
N ARG A 262 5.19 23.89 13.49
CA ARG A 262 4.00 23.88 12.62
C ARG A 262 3.67 22.45 12.20
N LEU A 263 2.49 21.98 12.62
CA LEU A 263 1.98 20.66 12.24
C LEU A 263 0.80 20.84 11.28
N GLY A 264 0.89 20.21 10.11
CA GLY A 264 -0.15 20.18 9.09
C GLY A 264 -1.03 18.92 9.13
N HIS A 265 -1.60 18.59 7.98
CA HIS A 265 -2.30 17.32 7.77
C HIS A 265 -1.33 16.14 7.85
N ILE A 266 -1.84 14.90 7.84
CA ILE A 266 -0.99 13.71 7.78
C ILE A 266 -0.22 13.66 6.45
N THR A 267 0.98 13.05 6.47
CA THR A 267 1.86 12.99 5.28
C THR A 267 1.23 12.22 4.11
N LYS A 268 0.31 11.28 4.39
CA LYS A 268 -0.33 10.39 3.39
C LYS A 268 0.64 9.55 2.57
N GLN A 269 1.88 9.45 2.97
CA GLN A 269 2.86 8.54 2.37
C GLN A 269 2.42 7.08 2.53
N GLY A 270 3.04 6.18 1.76
CA GLY A 270 2.75 4.76 1.82
C GLY A 270 1.36 4.38 1.30
N ASN A 271 0.85 3.24 1.74
CA ASN A 271 -0.31 2.57 1.13
C ASN A 271 -1.66 3.20 1.52
N ALA A 272 -2.37 3.76 0.53
CA ALA A 272 -3.65 4.45 0.73
C ALA A 272 -4.78 3.49 1.15
N LEU A 273 -4.80 2.24 0.63
CA LEU A 273 -5.81 1.25 0.99
C LEU A 273 -5.68 0.86 2.45
N LEU A 274 -4.47 0.58 2.92
CA LEU A 274 -4.27 0.19 4.32
C LEU A 274 -4.61 1.34 5.28
N ARG A 275 -4.27 2.59 4.93
CA ARG A 275 -4.71 3.76 5.73
C ARG A 275 -6.23 3.84 5.84
N PHE A 276 -6.94 3.65 4.72
CA PHE A 276 -8.40 3.64 4.70
C PHE A 276 -8.95 2.53 5.61
N LEU A 277 -8.48 1.30 5.46
CA LEU A 277 -8.92 0.15 6.25
C LEU A 277 -8.65 0.34 7.75
N LEU A 278 -7.50 0.90 8.12
CA LEU A 278 -7.17 1.19 9.51
C LEU A 278 -8.08 2.27 10.12
N VAL A 279 -8.49 3.29 9.34
CA VAL A 279 -9.43 4.31 9.80
C VAL A 279 -10.81 3.69 10.04
N GLU A 280 -11.29 2.83 9.16
CA GLU A 280 -12.56 2.13 9.34
C GLU A 280 -12.50 1.15 10.51
N ALA A 281 -11.46 0.33 10.61
CA ALA A 281 -11.26 -0.60 11.70
C ALA A 281 -11.18 0.11 13.07
N ALA A 282 -10.45 1.23 13.16
CA ALA A 282 -10.36 2.01 14.39
C ALA A 282 -11.70 2.58 14.88
N GLN A 283 -12.60 2.91 13.95
CA GLN A 283 -13.98 3.35 14.32
C GLN A 283 -14.79 2.18 14.91
N VAL A 284 -14.63 0.98 14.37
CA VAL A 284 -15.26 -0.23 14.91
C VAL A 284 -14.65 -0.55 16.29
N THR A 285 -13.33 -0.52 16.42
CA THR A 285 -12.63 -0.71 17.70
C THR A 285 -13.11 0.27 18.77
N ALA A 286 -13.27 1.55 18.40
CA ALA A 286 -13.78 2.58 19.35
C ALA A 286 -15.23 2.35 19.77
N ARG A 287 -16.03 1.62 18.99
CA ARG A 287 -17.38 1.21 19.38
C ARG A 287 -17.38 -0.04 20.28
N SER A 288 -16.44 -0.95 20.05
CA SER A 288 -16.38 -2.24 20.73
C SER A 288 -15.66 -2.18 22.09
N LEU A 289 -14.65 -1.29 22.24
CA LEU A 289 -13.84 -1.20 23.45
C LEU A 289 -14.10 0.10 24.20
N PRO A 290 -14.53 0.03 25.50
CA PRO A 290 -14.85 1.22 26.30
C PRO A 290 -13.70 2.22 26.41
N GLU A 291 -12.46 1.75 26.63
CA GLU A 291 -11.25 2.59 26.72
C GLU A 291 -11.00 3.38 25.41
N TRP A 292 -11.20 2.72 24.26
CA TRP A 292 -11.05 3.36 22.96
C TRP A 292 -12.16 4.36 22.70
N ARG A 293 -13.37 4.07 23.14
CA ARG A 293 -14.51 5.00 23.04
C ARG A 293 -14.22 6.27 23.81
N SER A 294 -13.81 6.16 25.08
CA SER A 294 -13.47 7.31 25.91
C SER A 294 -12.40 8.18 25.28
N GLN A 295 -11.29 7.57 24.84
CA GLN A 295 -10.19 8.28 24.18
C GLN A 295 -10.64 8.92 22.85
N TYR A 296 -11.44 8.22 22.04
CA TYR A 296 -11.98 8.76 20.79
C TYR A 296 -12.86 9.99 21.04
N LEU A 297 -13.75 9.93 22.01
CA LEU A 297 -14.64 11.06 22.38
C LEU A 297 -13.83 12.25 22.88
N HIS A 298 -12.86 12.03 23.78
CA HIS A 298 -11.98 13.09 24.27
C HIS A 298 -11.20 13.78 23.12
N LEU A 299 -10.63 13.01 22.23
CA LEU A 299 -9.94 13.56 21.05
C LEU A 299 -10.91 14.28 20.11
N THR A 300 -12.14 13.79 19.97
CA THR A 300 -13.17 14.42 19.14
C THR A 300 -13.55 15.80 19.66
N MET A 301 -13.71 15.95 20.97
CA MET A 301 -14.01 17.25 21.59
C MET A 301 -12.86 18.24 21.43
N ARG A 302 -11.60 17.79 21.58
CA ARG A 302 -10.44 18.68 21.53
C ARG A 302 -10.00 19.04 20.11
N ARG A 303 -10.12 18.15 19.13
CA ARG A 303 -9.48 18.26 17.80
C ARG A 303 -10.44 18.00 16.63
N GLY A 304 -11.67 17.65 16.92
CA GLY A 304 -12.67 17.30 15.93
C GLY A 304 -12.60 15.86 15.42
N ARG A 305 -13.71 15.37 14.88
CA ARG A 305 -13.93 13.96 14.48
C ARG A 305 -12.91 13.44 13.46
N LYS A 306 -12.51 14.27 12.48
CA LYS A 306 -11.59 13.85 11.42
C LYS A 306 -10.21 13.51 11.98
N ILE A 307 -9.68 14.36 12.85
CA ILE A 307 -8.37 14.16 13.49
C ILE A 307 -8.44 12.97 14.46
N ALA A 308 -9.51 12.87 15.27
CA ALA A 308 -9.69 11.76 16.20
C ALA A 308 -9.67 10.39 15.50
N LYS A 309 -10.37 10.22 14.37
CA LYS A 309 -10.37 8.98 13.60
C LYS A 309 -8.96 8.56 13.17
N VAL A 310 -8.18 9.50 12.65
CA VAL A 310 -6.81 9.25 12.19
C VAL A 310 -5.87 8.94 13.35
N ALA A 311 -6.01 9.64 14.48
CA ALA A 311 -5.23 9.35 15.69
C ALA A 311 -5.49 7.93 16.22
N MET A 312 -6.78 7.50 16.22
CA MET A 312 -7.13 6.13 16.60
C MET A 312 -6.62 5.10 15.59
N ALA A 313 -6.65 5.39 14.29
CA ALA A 313 -6.07 4.53 13.27
C ALA A 313 -4.56 4.36 13.44
N ARG A 314 -3.84 5.45 13.77
CA ARG A 314 -2.42 5.39 14.12
C ARG A 314 -2.18 4.50 15.34
N LYS A 315 -2.98 4.64 16.40
CA LYS A 315 -2.88 3.80 17.60
C LYS A 315 -3.12 2.33 17.26
N LEU A 316 -4.14 2.03 16.43
CA LEU A 316 -4.43 0.69 15.96
C LEU A 316 -3.25 0.11 15.17
N ALA A 317 -2.70 0.85 14.22
CA ALA A 317 -1.55 0.41 13.43
C ALA A 317 -0.36 0.01 14.30
N VAL A 318 -0.06 0.78 15.34
CA VAL A 318 1.02 0.46 16.31
C VAL A 318 0.69 -0.80 17.11
N ARG A 319 -0.56 -1.01 17.53
CA ARG A 319 -0.96 -2.24 18.22
C ARG A 319 -0.82 -3.47 17.32
N LEU A 320 -1.33 -3.41 16.10
CA LEU A 320 -1.22 -4.51 15.13
C LEU A 320 0.25 -4.84 14.81
N TYR A 321 1.10 -3.83 14.71
CA TYR A 321 2.54 -4.02 14.55
C TYR A 321 3.14 -4.82 15.72
N TRP A 322 2.81 -4.47 16.96
CA TRP A 322 3.32 -5.21 18.12
C TRP A 322 2.77 -6.63 18.20
N MET A 323 1.50 -6.84 17.86
CA MET A 323 0.92 -8.18 17.74
C MET A 323 1.68 -9.01 16.70
N MET A 324 1.99 -8.44 15.54
CA MET A 324 2.75 -9.11 14.50
C MET A 324 4.18 -9.40 14.92
N ARG A 325 4.89 -8.41 15.48
CA ARG A 325 6.31 -8.53 15.87
C ARG A 325 6.55 -9.50 17.02
N LYS A 326 5.63 -9.57 17.97
CA LYS A 326 5.71 -10.42 19.17
C LYS A 326 4.92 -11.71 19.04
N GLU A 327 4.28 -11.93 17.91
CA GLU A 327 3.39 -13.05 17.65
C GLU A 327 2.27 -13.20 18.68
N TRP A 328 1.76 -12.06 19.14
CA TRP A 328 0.68 -11.99 20.12
C TRP A 328 -0.69 -11.93 19.49
N ASP A 329 -1.66 -12.60 20.12
CA ASP A 329 -3.08 -12.34 19.96
C ASP A 329 -3.52 -11.11 20.79
N PHE A 330 -4.78 -10.71 20.65
CA PHE A 330 -5.32 -9.58 21.41
C PHE A 330 -5.32 -9.82 22.92
N GLY A 331 -5.53 -11.07 23.37
CA GLY A 331 -5.50 -11.42 24.79
C GLY A 331 -4.12 -11.19 25.40
N LYS A 332 -3.06 -11.63 24.73
CA LYS A 332 -1.67 -11.38 25.16
C LYS A 332 -1.34 -9.90 25.11
N LEU A 333 -1.78 -9.17 24.07
CA LEU A 333 -1.56 -7.72 23.98
C LEU A 333 -2.19 -6.97 25.16
N THR A 334 -3.39 -7.31 25.58
CA THR A 334 -4.07 -6.68 26.72
C THR A 334 -3.40 -7.03 28.05
N LYS A 335 -2.95 -8.26 28.21
CA LYS A 335 -2.29 -8.74 29.43
C LYS A 335 -0.91 -8.06 29.65
N PHE A 336 -0.13 -7.89 28.60
CA PHE A 336 1.22 -7.32 28.70
C PHE A 336 1.26 -5.80 28.45
N GLY A 337 0.13 -5.19 28.11
CA GLY A 337 -0.02 -3.75 27.84
C GLY A 337 0.47 -3.31 26.49
N SER A 338 0.00 -2.15 26.05
CA SER A 338 0.36 -1.55 24.74
C SER A 338 1.81 -1.03 24.66
N HIS A 339 2.53 -1.00 25.78
CA HIS A 339 3.92 -0.57 25.90
C HIS A 339 4.92 -1.75 26.03
N ALA A 340 4.42 -2.97 26.14
CA ALA A 340 5.27 -4.15 26.21
C ALA A 340 6.06 -4.27 24.91
N GLY A 341 7.35 -4.02 24.97
CA GLY A 341 8.27 -4.02 23.84
C GLY A 341 8.84 -2.67 23.43
N GLN A 342 8.50 -1.56 24.06
CA GLN A 342 9.41 -0.43 24.11
C GLN A 342 10.59 -0.86 25.00
N LEU A 343 11.80 -0.85 24.43
CA LEU A 343 12.99 -0.86 25.27
C LEU A 343 12.80 0.27 26.27
N VAL A 344 12.69 -0.07 27.54
CA VAL A 344 12.90 0.89 28.62
C VAL A 344 14.31 1.37 28.39
N SER A 345 14.49 2.57 27.86
CA SER A 345 15.74 3.26 27.95
C SER A 345 15.95 3.46 29.47
N GLY A 346 16.67 2.51 30.05
CA GLY A 346 17.23 2.69 31.35
C GLY A 346 18.27 3.79 31.24
N ASP A 347 17.83 5.00 31.49
CA ASP A 347 18.65 6.07 31.95
C ASP A 347 17.72 7.09 32.59
N GLY A 348 17.44 6.81 33.88
CA GLY A 348 17.08 7.85 34.80
C GLY A 348 18.27 8.75 34.97
N VAL A 349 18.19 9.95 34.43
CA VAL A 349 18.94 11.10 34.97
C VAL A 349 17.91 12.17 35.26
N LYS A 350 18.02 12.63 36.48
CA LYS A 350 17.26 13.63 37.24
C LYS A 350 16.97 14.92 36.46
#